data_fc590b4ed6fc6325611befc18d1e653d
#
_entry.id   fc590b4ed6fc6325611befc18d1e653d
#
_cell.length_a   1.000
_cell.length_b   1.000
_cell.length_c   1.000
_cell.angle_alpha   90.00
_cell.angle_beta   90.00
_cell.angle_gamma   90.00
#
_symmetry.space_group_name_H-M   'P 1'
#
loop_
_entity.id
_entity.type
_entity.pdbx_description
1 polymer ?
#
loop_
_entity_poly.entity_id
_entity_poly.type
_entity_poly.pdbx_seq_one_letter_code
_entity_poly.pdbx_strand_id
1 'polypeptide(L)'
;MSGTARLGRNSAQTPVLRSLPVPDPTHAGPQPNENRTGPLPAVTIALPVLDEAAHIEACLRAVLSQTYPRIVEILVVDGGSGDATREIASTFPGVRVVDNPARLQSAGLNVALREARGDVLVRVDGRTTVAPDYVDRCVSALTRSGAALVGGPIEPDGTTWVERAVGAALTSKLGAGPARFRNTAASADWTDIVYLGAARVDVLCRLGGYDEAFSTNEDGELLYRLSREGGVWFDPTIRSTYRPRGSFATFMRQYFLYGIGRAATVRKYPASLRPRQLAAPLLVLGLLSPWRRKVALAYLAVVAAGVGTELREDRAAGAGMAIALPAMHLSWGVGFLVGWLRSRSRYDDK
;
A
#
# COMPACT_ATOMS: atom_id res chain seq x y z
N MET A 1 58.15 -31.93 -6.10
CA MET A 1 57.91 -30.51 -6.35
C MET A 1 56.40 -30.28 -6.33
N SER A 2 55.91 -29.85 -5.21
CA SER A 2 54.46 -29.65 -4.95
C SER A 2 54.15 -28.16 -5.09
N GLY A 3 53.26 -27.83 -6.03
CA GLY A 3 52.77 -26.48 -6.21
C GLY A 3 51.32 -26.36 -5.70
N THR A 4 51.14 -25.80 -4.52
CA THR A 4 49.84 -25.52 -3.96
C THR A 4 49.33 -24.17 -4.47
N ALA A 5 48.28 -24.20 -5.31
CA ALA A 5 47.57 -23.01 -5.74
C ALA A 5 46.66 -22.50 -4.60
N ARG A 6 46.93 -21.30 -4.09
CA ARG A 6 46.03 -20.57 -3.17
C ARG A 6 44.88 -19.96 -3.95
N LEU A 7 43.65 -20.40 -3.68
CA LEU A 7 42.42 -19.75 -4.11
C LEU A 7 42.21 -18.48 -3.28
N GLY A 8 42.35 -17.32 -3.94
CA GLY A 8 42.02 -16.03 -3.35
C GLY A 8 40.51 -15.91 -3.10
N ARG A 9 40.11 -15.68 -1.87
CA ARG A 9 38.75 -15.28 -1.49
C ARG A 9 38.53 -13.83 -1.89
N ASN A 10 37.73 -13.63 -2.92
CA ASN A 10 37.18 -12.31 -3.24
C ASN A 10 36.08 -12.00 -2.22
N SER A 11 36.39 -11.16 -1.23
CA SER A 11 35.43 -10.57 -0.34
C SER A 11 34.65 -9.49 -1.09
N ALA A 12 33.42 -9.81 -1.51
CA ALA A 12 32.48 -8.82 -2.00
C ALA A 12 32.19 -7.83 -0.86
N GLN A 13 32.72 -6.64 -0.96
CA GLN A 13 32.42 -5.53 -0.05
C GLN A 13 30.97 -5.11 -0.28
N THR A 14 30.11 -5.37 0.71
CA THR A 14 28.75 -4.80 0.79
C THR A 14 28.88 -3.27 0.80
N PRO A 15 28.20 -2.54 -0.09
CA PRO A 15 28.25 -1.08 -0.07
C PRO A 15 27.63 -0.56 1.22
N VAL A 16 28.44 0.08 2.07
CA VAL A 16 27.99 0.84 3.22
C VAL A 16 27.15 2.00 2.71
N LEU A 17 25.83 1.93 2.90
CA LEU A 17 24.91 3.01 2.63
C LEU A 17 25.28 4.20 3.51
N ARG A 18 25.99 5.18 2.92
CA ARG A 18 26.17 6.50 3.54
C ARG A 18 24.80 7.06 3.84
N SER A 19 24.58 7.48 5.09
CA SER A 19 23.39 8.20 5.53
C SER A 19 23.26 9.49 4.73
N LEU A 20 22.37 9.47 3.72
CA LEU A 20 21.98 10.68 3.02
C LEU A 20 21.17 11.57 3.99
N PRO A 21 21.37 12.89 3.96
CA PRO A 21 20.62 13.81 4.81
C PRO A 21 19.12 13.67 4.55
N VAL A 22 18.33 13.72 5.61
CA VAL A 22 16.87 13.75 5.57
C VAL A 22 16.46 14.98 4.76
N PRO A 23 15.71 14.85 3.64
CA PRO A 23 15.18 16.03 2.98
C PRO A 23 14.24 16.74 3.95
N ASP A 24 14.45 18.03 4.11
CA ASP A 24 13.56 18.94 4.83
C ASP A 24 12.15 18.81 4.21
N PRO A 25 11.07 18.62 4.99
CA PRO A 25 9.71 18.58 4.49
C PRO A 25 9.27 19.88 3.79
N THR A 26 10.10 20.93 3.85
CA THR A 26 9.92 22.21 3.11
C THR A 26 10.58 22.20 1.72
N HIS A 27 11.26 21.12 1.31
CA HIS A 27 11.76 21.04 -0.06
C HIS A 27 10.56 20.98 -1.01
N ALA A 28 10.32 22.10 -1.70
CA ALA A 28 9.49 22.13 -2.89
C ALA A 28 10.06 21.08 -3.85
N GLY A 29 9.28 19.98 -4.08
CA GLY A 29 9.63 19.00 -5.08
C GLY A 29 9.86 19.66 -6.45
N PRO A 30 10.42 18.94 -7.43
CA PRO A 30 10.66 19.51 -8.75
C PRO A 30 9.42 20.22 -9.28
N GLN A 31 9.58 21.43 -9.78
CA GLN A 31 8.49 22.26 -10.33
C GLN A 31 7.78 21.47 -11.45
N PRO A 32 6.45 21.55 -11.56
CA PRO A 32 5.69 20.91 -12.63
C PRO A 32 6.25 21.32 -13.99
N ASN A 33 6.63 20.32 -14.80
CA ASN A 33 7.14 20.58 -16.15
C ASN A 33 5.99 20.48 -17.16
N GLU A 34 5.40 21.60 -17.52
CA GLU A 34 4.27 21.68 -18.46
C GLU A 34 4.64 21.37 -19.92
N ASN A 35 5.93 21.27 -20.29
CA ASN A 35 6.43 21.20 -21.67
C ASN A 35 7.18 19.90 -22.02
N ARG A 36 6.67 18.71 -21.65
CA ARG A 36 7.24 17.48 -22.21
C ARG A 36 6.53 17.07 -23.48
N THR A 37 7.12 17.40 -24.64
CA THR A 37 6.73 16.97 -26.02
C THR A 37 7.38 15.63 -26.41
N GLY A 38 7.50 14.67 -25.48
CA GLY A 38 8.03 13.33 -25.79
C GLY A 38 6.92 12.33 -26.13
N PRO A 39 7.26 11.16 -26.72
CA PRO A 39 6.29 10.10 -26.94
C PRO A 39 5.69 9.64 -25.60
N LEU A 40 4.41 9.26 -25.64
CA LEU A 40 3.72 8.74 -24.46
C LEU A 40 4.48 7.52 -23.91
N PRO A 41 4.73 7.41 -22.58
CA PRO A 41 5.41 6.25 -22.01
C PRO A 41 4.60 4.96 -22.21
N ALA A 42 5.28 3.85 -22.43
CA ALA A 42 4.66 2.53 -22.44
C ALA A 42 4.31 2.11 -20.99
N VAL A 43 3.16 1.47 -20.83
CA VAL A 43 2.65 1.08 -19.51
C VAL A 43 2.53 -0.43 -19.41
N THR A 44 3.08 -1.00 -18.33
CA THR A 44 2.78 -2.34 -17.82
C THR A 44 1.82 -2.20 -16.64
N ILE A 45 0.68 -2.92 -16.67
CA ILE A 45 -0.21 -3.03 -15.51
C ILE A 45 0.08 -4.34 -14.78
N ALA A 46 0.32 -4.26 -13.47
CA ALA A 46 0.65 -5.40 -12.62
C ALA A 46 -0.47 -5.66 -11.59
N LEU A 47 -0.99 -6.88 -11.59
CA LEU A 47 -2.02 -7.36 -10.67
C LEU A 47 -1.47 -8.53 -9.84
N PRO A 48 -0.88 -8.29 -8.66
CA PRO A 48 -0.56 -9.39 -7.75
C PRO A 48 -1.86 -9.94 -7.14
N VAL A 49 -2.07 -11.25 -7.26
CA VAL A 49 -3.30 -11.91 -6.81
C VAL A 49 -3.01 -13.20 -6.03
N LEU A 50 -3.91 -13.51 -5.08
CA LEU A 50 -3.95 -14.78 -4.36
C LEU A 50 -5.38 -15.00 -3.83
N ASP A 51 -6.07 -16.02 -4.34
CA ASP A 51 -7.44 -16.39 -3.94
C ASP A 51 -8.43 -15.22 -4.08
N GLU A 52 -8.55 -14.67 -5.31
CA GLU A 52 -9.40 -13.52 -5.63
C GLU A 52 -10.48 -13.85 -6.68
N ALA A 53 -10.90 -15.12 -6.80
CA ALA A 53 -11.90 -15.54 -7.81
C ALA A 53 -13.20 -14.73 -7.77
N ALA A 54 -13.61 -14.26 -6.57
CA ALA A 54 -14.81 -13.44 -6.41
C ALA A 54 -14.70 -12.01 -6.97
N HIS A 55 -13.49 -11.52 -7.26
CA HIS A 55 -13.24 -10.11 -7.58
C HIS A 55 -12.46 -9.91 -8.87
N ILE A 56 -11.61 -10.88 -9.26
CA ILE A 56 -10.66 -10.74 -10.35
C ILE A 56 -11.33 -10.41 -11.69
N GLU A 57 -12.52 -10.94 -11.97
CA GLU A 57 -13.24 -10.67 -13.22
C GLU A 57 -13.59 -9.19 -13.35
N ALA A 58 -14.19 -8.58 -12.32
CA ALA A 58 -14.54 -7.16 -12.30
C ALA A 58 -13.29 -6.27 -12.41
N CYS A 59 -12.21 -6.64 -11.71
CA CYS A 59 -10.93 -5.97 -11.78
C CYS A 59 -10.35 -5.98 -13.20
N LEU A 60 -10.30 -7.14 -13.85
CA LEU A 60 -9.76 -7.28 -15.23
C LEU A 60 -10.61 -6.55 -16.26
N ARG A 61 -11.94 -6.56 -16.15
CA ARG A 61 -12.82 -5.76 -17.01
C ARG A 61 -12.49 -4.27 -16.90
N ALA A 62 -12.28 -3.75 -15.69
CA ALA A 62 -11.90 -2.36 -15.48
C ALA A 62 -10.50 -2.03 -16.03
N VAL A 63 -9.55 -2.95 -15.90
CA VAL A 63 -8.18 -2.79 -16.43
C VAL A 63 -8.19 -2.83 -17.97
N LEU A 64 -8.97 -3.71 -18.59
CA LEU A 64 -9.06 -3.82 -20.04
C LEU A 64 -9.85 -2.67 -20.68
N SER A 65 -10.67 -1.94 -19.90
CA SER A 65 -11.43 -0.78 -20.38
C SER A 65 -10.64 0.54 -20.30
N GLN A 66 -9.36 0.51 -19.95
CA GLN A 66 -8.55 1.71 -19.84
C GLN A 66 -8.38 2.42 -21.19
N THR A 67 -8.49 3.74 -21.17
CA THR A 67 -8.43 4.58 -22.39
C THR A 67 -7.02 4.97 -22.81
N TYR A 68 -6.01 4.72 -21.98
CA TYR A 68 -4.62 5.05 -22.28
C TYR A 68 -4.08 4.21 -23.46
N PRO A 69 -3.54 4.82 -24.53
CA PRO A 69 -3.29 4.12 -25.80
C PRO A 69 -2.03 3.24 -25.82
N ARG A 70 -1.12 3.37 -24.83
CA ARG A 70 0.15 2.64 -24.79
C ARG A 70 0.28 1.69 -23.60
N ILE A 71 -0.80 0.98 -23.29
CA ILE A 71 -0.72 -0.20 -22.41
C ILE A 71 -0.15 -1.34 -23.23
N VAL A 72 1.09 -1.75 -22.94
CA VAL A 72 1.82 -2.75 -23.72
C VAL A 72 1.65 -4.16 -23.17
N GLU A 73 1.24 -4.29 -21.90
CA GLU A 73 0.93 -5.58 -21.26
C GLU A 73 0.14 -5.43 -19.96
N ILE A 74 -0.57 -6.49 -19.63
CA ILE A 74 -1.29 -6.67 -18.38
C ILE A 74 -0.81 -7.98 -17.78
N LEU A 75 -0.18 -7.91 -16.58
CA LEU A 75 0.39 -9.04 -15.86
C LEU A 75 -0.47 -9.38 -14.65
N VAL A 76 -1.09 -10.54 -14.66
CA VAL A 76 -1.66 -11.14 -13.45
C VAL A 76 -0.60 -12.03 -12.83
N VAL A 77 -0.09 -11.62 -11.66
CA VAL A 77 0.99 -12.35 -10.96
C VAL A 77 0.39 -13.16 -9.85
N ASP A 78 0.16 -14.45 -10.14
CA ASP A 78 -0.57 -15.36 -9.27
C ASP A 78 0.31 -16.01 -8.22
N GLY A 79 -0.04 -15.84 -6.95
CA GLY A 79 0.64 -16.43 -5.79
C GLY A 79 0.34 -17.94 -5.60
N GLY A 80 -0.10 -18.65 -6.63
CA GLY A 80 -0.54 -20.05 -6.54
C GLY A 80 -1.90 -20.14 -5.85
N SER A 81 -2.89 -19.45 -6.41
CA SER A 81 -4.28 -19.46 -5.95
C SER A 81 -4.84 -20.88 -5.92
N GLY A 82 -5.59 -21.20 -4.86
CA GLY A 82 -6.28 -22.46 -4.69
C GLY A 82 -7.72 -22.46 -5.20
N ASP A 83 -8.21 -21.27 -5.63
CA ASP A 83 -9.54 -21.08 -6.20
C ASP A 83 -9.46 -20.85 -7.73
N ALA A 84 -10.58 -20.46 -8.35
CA ALA A 84 -10.67 -20.22 -9.80
C ALA A 84 -9.98 -18.93 -10.29
N THR A 85 -9.22 -18.21 -9.47
CA THR A 85 -8.58 -16.95 -9.83
C THR A 85 -7.76 -17.05 -11.12
N ARG A 86 -6.88 -18.04 -11.21
CA ARG A 86 -6.00 -18.26 -12.35
C ARG A 86 -6.78 -18.62 -13.62
N GLU A 87 -7.76 -19.51 -13.47
CA GLU A 87 -8.62 -19.92 -14.58
C GLU A 87 -9.37 -18.73 -15.17
N ILE A 88 -10.02 -17.94 -14.30
CA ILE A 88 -10.73 -16.73 -14.73
C ILE A 88 -9.77 -15.76 -15.43
N ALA A 89 -8.61 -15.47 -14.84
CA ALA A 89 -7.65 -14.54 -15.45
C ALA A 89 -7.19 -15.00 -16.83
N SER A 90 -7.01 -16.30 -17.02
CA SER A 90 -6.55 -16.89 -18.29
C SER A 90 -7.61 -16.82 -19.42
N THR A 91 -8.87 -16.56 -19.09
CA THR A 91 -9.93 -16.37 -20.13
C THR A 91 -9.89 -15.01 -20.81
N PHE A 92 -9.17 -14.04 -20.25
CA PHE A 92 -9.14 -12.68 -20.77
C PHE A 92 -8.05 -12.49 -21.83
N PRO A 93 -8.41 -12.16 -23.10
CA PRO A 93 -7.41 -11.86 -24.12
C PRO A 93 -6.52 -10.67 -23.73
N GLY A 94 -5.23 -10.78 -24.01
CA GLY A 94 -4.26 -9.71 -23.70
C GLY A 94 -3.77 -9.69 -22.24
N VAL A 95 -4.27 -10.59 -21.42
CA VAL A 95 -3.77 -10.81 -20.05
C VAL A 95 -2.74 -11.94 -20.03
N ARG A 96 -1.59 -11.69 -19.42
CA ARG A 96 -0.55 -12.69 -19.22
C ARG A 96 -0.51 -13.09 -17.73
N VAL A 97 -0.76 -14.36 -17.45
CA VAL A 97 -0.67 -14.90 -16.08
C VAL A 97 0.75 -15.39 -15.85
N VAL A 98 1.36 -14.95 -14.75
CA VAL A 98 2.75 -15.24 -14.34
C VAL A 98 2.75 -15.82 -12.94
N ASP A 99 3.64 -16.79 -12.69
CA ASP A 99 3.74 -17.44 -11.39
C ASP A 99 4.51 -16.59 -10.37
N ASN A 100 4.00 -16.56 -9.14
CA ASN A 100 4.68 -16.03 -7.97
C ASN A 100 4.84 -17.15 -6.90
N PRO A 101 5.87 -17.99 -7.02
CA PRO A 101 6.03 -19.14 -6.12
C PRO A 101 6.30 -18.76 -4.66
N ALA A 102 6.75 -17.52 -4.41
CA ALA A 102 6.97 -17.02 -3.06
C ALA A 102 5.65 -16.69 -2.32
N ARG A 103 4.51 -16.58 -3.03
CA ARG A 103 3.17 -16.30 -2.47
C ARG A 103 3.09 -14.99 -1.66
N LEU A 104 4.08 -14.13 -1.78
CA LEU A 104 4.13 -12.81 -1.15
C LEU A 104 3.78 -11.73 -2.18
N GLN A 105 3.04 -10.71 -1.76
CA GLN A 105 2.68 -9.59 -2.64
C GLN A 105 3.92 -8.82 -3.11
N SER A 106 4.88 -8.58 -2.22
CA SER A 106 6.17 -7.96 -2.53
C SER A 106 6.95 -8.73 -3.62
N ALA A 107 7.02 -10.06 -3.49
CA ALA A 107 7.68 -10.92 -4.48
C ALA A 107 6.92 -10.91 -5.81
N GLY A 108 5.58 -10.94 -5.77
CA GLY A 108 4.74 -10.84 -6.98
C GLY A 108 4.96 -9.52 -7.72
N LEU A 109 5.03 -8.40 -7.01
CA LEU A 109 5.31 -7.10 -7.60
C LEU A 109 6.75 -7.01 -8.17
N ASN A 110 7.71 -7.69 -7.54
CA ASN A 110 9.07 -7.82 -8.10
C ASN A 110 9.10 -8.74 -9.34
N VAL A 111 8.28 -9.79 -9.39
CA VAL A 111 8.11 -10.58 -10.61
C VAL A 111 7.57 -9.67 -11.71
N ALA A 112 6.49 -8.91 -11.45
CA ALA A 112 5.95 -7.97 -12.42
C ALA A 112 7.00 -6.93 -12.88
N LEU A 113 7.80 -6.41 -11.96
CA LEU A 113 8.85 -5.43 -12.28
C LEU A 113 9.95 -6.01 -13.20
N ARG A 114 10.36 -7.26 -12.98
CA ARG A 114 11.34 -7.95 -13.84
C ARG A 114 10.79 -8.26 -15.24
N GLU A 115 9.50 -8.56 -15.31
CA GLU A 115 8.80 -8.91 -16.56
C GLU A 115 8.31 -7.67 -17.31
N ALA A 116 8.33 -6.47 -16.68
CA ALA A 116 7.75 -5.25 -17.23
C ALA A 116 8.44 -4.81 -18.53
N ARG A 117 7.63 -4.56 -19.57
CA ARG A 117 8.05 -4.03 -20.87
C ARG A 117 7.74 -2.54 -21.02
N GLY A 118 6.97 -2.00 -20.10
CA GLY A 118 6.62 -0.58 -20.06
C GLY A 118 7.66 0.27 -19.34
N ASP A 119 7.63 1.56 -19.61
CA ASP A 119 8.41 2.59 -18.92
C ASP A 119 7.83 2.91 -17.54
N VAL A 120 6.53 2.65 -17.38
CA VAL A 120 5.74 2.89 -16.17
C VAL A 120 5.07 1.59 -15.74
N LEU A 121 5.21 1.24 -14.45
CA LEU A 121 4.48 0.15 -13.81
C LEU A 121 3.28 0.72 -13.05
N VAL A 122 2.08 0.29 -13.41
CA VAL A 122 0.82 0.61 -12.73
C VAL A 122 0.40 -0.59 -11.90
N ARG A 123 0.31 -0.44 -10.58
CA ARG A 123 -0.20 -1.48 -9.67
C ARG A 123 -1.73 -1.39 -9.59
N VAL A 124 -2.39 -2.53 -9.68
CA VAL A 124 -3.82 -2.70 -9.38
C VAL A 124 -3.98 -3.96 -8.55
N ASP A 125 -4.63 -3.88 -7.40
CA ASP A 125 -4.88 -5.04 -6.55
C ASP A 125 -6.17 -5.76 -6.97
N GLY A 126 -6.25 -7.10 -6.81
CA GLY A 126 -7.35 -7.93 -7.34
C GLY A 126 -8.77 -7.59 -6.84
N ARG A 127 -8.88 -6.82 -5.74
CA ARG A 127 -10.16 -6.31 -5.19
C ARG A 127 -10.47 -4.87 -5.57
N THR A 128 -9.72 -4.32 -6.49
CA THR A 128 -9.84 -2.91 -6.87
C THR A 128 -10.45 -2.79 -8.25
N THR A 129 -11.37 -1.86 -8.40
CA THR A 129 -11.86 -1.42 -9.69
C THR A 129 -11.35 -0.01 -9.94
N VAL A 130 -10.77 0.21 -11.11
CA VAL A 130 -10.16 1.50 -11.49
C VAL A 130 -11.05 2.22 -12.51
N ALA A 131 -11.07 3.56 -12.45
CA ALA A 131 -11.79 4.38 -13.42
C ALA A 131 -11.22 4.18 -14.84
N PRO A 132 -12.01 4.36 -15.92
CA PRO A 132 -11.55 4.14 -17.30
C PRO A 132 -10.33 4.98 -17.70
N ASP A 133 -10.16 6.16 -17.12
CA ASP A 133 -9.04 7.08 -17.34
C ASP A 133 -7.93 6.98 -16.28
N TYR A 134 -7.96 5.95 -15.43
CA TYR A 134 -7.02 5.79 -14.31
C TYR A 134 -5.54 5.80 -14.77
N VAL A 135 -5.21 5.02 -15.79
CA VAL A 135 -3.83 4.95 -16.31
C VAL A 135 -3.41 6.28 -16.93
N ASP A 136 -4.30 6.94 -17.68
CA ASP A 136 -4.02 8.26 -18.25
C ASP A 136 -3.76 9.30 -17.15
N ARG A 137 -4.59 9.32 -16.10
CA ARG A 137 -4.39 10.20 -14.93
C ARG A 137 -3.07 9.92 -14.22
N CYS A 138 -2.71 8.65 -14.04
CA CYS A 138 -1.42 8.27 -13.46
C CYS A 138 -0.24 8.79 -14.28
N VAL A 139 -0.23 8.52 -15.58
CA VAL A 139 0.85 8.97 -16.48
C VAL A 139 0.94 10.50 -16.53
N SER A 140 -0.21 11.16 -16.65
CA SER A 140 -0.29 12.62 -16.64
C SER A 140 0.23 13.20 -15.34
N ALA A 141 -0.13 12.63 -14.19
CA ALA A 141 0.36 13.07 -12.89
C ALA A 141 1.87 12.86 -12.72
N LEU A 142 2.42 11.69 -13.13
CA LEU A 142 3.87 11.43 -13.15
C LEU A 142 4.62 12.46 -14.01
N THR A 143 4.08 12.79 -15.17
CA THR A 143 4.70 13.74 -16.10
C THR A 143 4.69 15.15 -15.54
N ARG A 144 3.55 15.60 -15.00
CA ARG A 144 3.41 16.97 -14.45
C ARG A 144 4.19 17.18 -13.17
N SER A 145 4.08 16.23 -12.21
CA SER A 145 4.72 16.38 -10.90
C SER A 145 6.21 16.08 -10.90
N GLY A 146 6.69 15.25 -11.84
CA GLY A 146 8.05 14.70 -11.80
C GLY A 146 8.28 13.72 -10.65
N ALA A 147 7.23 13.32 -9.93
CA ALA A 147 7.32 12.41 -8.79
C ALA A 147 7.84 11.03 -9.18
N ALA A 148 8.44 10.34 -8.22
CA ALA A 148 8.88 8.95 -8.36
C ALA A 148 7.69 7.97 -8.43
N LEU A 149 6.62 8.28 -7.70
CA LEU A 149 5.38 7.53 -7.68
C LEU A 149 4.19 8.50 -7.54
N VAL A 150 3.10 8.18 -8.20
CA VAL A 150 1.81 8.89 -8.06
C VAL A 150 0.72 7.92 -7.68
N GLY A 151 -0.30 8.40 -6.99
CA GLY A 151 -1.50 7.63 -6.69
C GLY A 151 -2.64 8.52 -6.22
N GLY A 152 -3.79 7.92 -6.06
CA GLY A 152 -5.01 8.65 -5.75
C GLY A 152 -5.68 8.21 -4.45
N PRO A 153 -6.94 8.62 -4.26
CA PRO A 153 -7.76 8.18 -3.16
C PRO A 153 -8.23 6.73 -3.34
N ILE A 154 -8.51 6.09 -2.22
CA ILE A 154 -9.27 4.85 -2.17
C ILE A 154 -10.73 5.17 -1.82
N GLU A 155 -11.67 4.73 -2.65
CA GLU A 155 -13.09 4.86 -2.40
C GLU A 155 -13.65 3.49 -1.97
N PRO A 156 -14.09 3.33 -0.70
CA PRO A 156 -14.70 2.07 -0.28
C PRO A 156 -16.04 1.85 -0.99
N ASP A 157 -16.20 0.70 -1.63
CA ASP A 157 -17.45 0.27 -2.29
C ASP A 157 -18.03 -0.96 -1.56
N GLY A 158 -18.64 -0.71 -0.39
CA GLY A 158 -19.25 -1.74 0.43
C GLY A 158 -20.74 -1.94 0.13
N THR A 159 -21.15 -3.18 -0.16
CA THR A 159 -22.60 -3.53 -0.36
C THR A 159 -23.23 -4.09 0.90
N THR A 160 -22.50 -4.85 1.71
CA THR A 160 -23.01 -5.39 2.98
C THR A 160 -22.89 -4.36 4.10
N TRP A 161 -23.65 -4.56 5.18
CA TRP A 161 -23.56 -3.71 6.38
C TRP A 161 -22.12 -3.67 6.95
N VAL A 162 -21.45 -4.83 7.03
CA VAL A 162 -20.07 -4.89 7.53
C VAL A 162 -19.12 -4.13 6.62
N GLU A 163 -19.20 -4.31 5.31
CA GLU A 163 -18.36 -3.60 4.35
C GLU A 163 -18.56 -2.08 4.44
N ARG A 164 -19.80 -1.60 4.54
CA ARG A 164 -20.08 -0.16 4.73
C ARG A 164 -19.52 0.36 6.06
N ALA A 165 -19.68 -0.40 7.15
CA ALA A 165 -19.13 -0.05 8.45
C ALA A 165 -17.59 0.04 8.43
N VAL A 166 -16.94 -0.92 7.78
CA VAL A 166 -15.49 -0.92 7.58
C VAL A 166 -15.08 0.25 6.68
N GLY A 167 -15.80 0.50 5.58
CA GLY A 167 -15.57 1.63 4.69
C GLY A 167 -15.62 2.97 5.43
N ALA A 168 -16.68 3.21 6.22
CA ALA A 168 -16.82 4.41 7.05
C ALA A 168 -15.67 4.56 8.06
N ALA A 169 -15.28 3.49 8.74
CA ALA A 169 -14.14 3.53 9.63
C ALA A 169 -12.82 3.87 8.88
N LEU A 170 -12.62 3.31 7.69
CA LEU A 170 -11.44 3.54 6.87
C LEU A 170 -11.30 4.98 6.39
N THR A 171 -12.39 5.67 6.08
CA THR A 171 -12.40 7.05 5.57
C THR A 171 -12.54 8.09 6.67
N SER A 172 -12.97 7.69 7.87
CA SER A 172 -13.13 8.60 9.01
C SER A 172 -11.80 9.20 9.46
N LYS A 173 -11.83 10.44 9.99
CA LYS A 173 -10.67 11.10 10.59
C LYS A 173 -10.05 10.29 11.73
N LEU A 174 -10.86 9.53 12.47
CA LEU A 174 -10.40 8.68 13.56
C LEU A 174 -9.68 7.42 13.06
N GLY A 175 -10.13 6.85 11.93
CA GLY A 175 -9.54 5.64 11.36
C GLY A 175 -8.28 5.90 10.56
N ALA A 176 -8.34 6.84 9.65
CA ALA A 176 -7.26 7.13 8.70
C ALA A 176 -6.33 8.26 9.16
N GLY A 177 -6.78 9.05 10.13
CA GLY A 177 -6.11 10.31 10.45
C GLY A 177 -6.12 11.27 9.25
N PRO A 178 -5.07 12.10 9.08
CA PRO A 178 -4.98 13.07 7.99
C PRO A 178 -4.46 12.46 6.68
N ALA A 179 -4.56 11.13 6.48
CA ALA A 179 -4.06 10.48 5.27
C ALA A 179 -4.87 10.91 4.05
N ARG A 180 -4.24 11.64 3.11
CA ARG A 180 -4.87 12.20 1.91
C ARG A 180 -5.57 11.15 1.06
N PHE A 181 -4.96 9.96 0.90
CA PHE A 181 -5.51 8.88 0.07
C PHE A 181 -6.85 8.31 0.56
N ARG A 182 -7.31 8.71 1.74
CA ARG A 182 -8.62 8.36 2.30
C ARG A 182 -9.61 9.52 2.27
N ASN A 183 -9.23 10.64 1.67
CA ASN A 183 -10.04 11.82 1.52
C ASN A 183 -10.13 12.21 0.04
N THR A 184 -11.26 11.91 -0.58
CA THR A 184 -11.51 12.23 -2.00
C THR A 184 -11.60 13.74 -2.27
N ALA A 185 -11.84 14.55 -1.24
CA ALA A 185 -11.87 16.01 -1.33
C ALA A 185 -10.50 16.67 -1.11
N ALA A 186 -9.44 15.88 -0.86
CA ALA A 186 -8.10 16.43 -0.68
C ALA A 186 -7.55 16.97 -2.02
N SER A 187 -6.87 18.12 -1.97
CA SER A 187 -6.16 18.68 -3.15
C SER A 187 -4.94 17.84 -3.52
N ALA A 188 -4.55 17.88 -4.80
CA ALA A 188 -3.30 17.30 -5.27
C ALA A 188 -2.10 17.94 -4.55
N ASP A 189 -1.18 17.10 -4.04
CA ASP A 189 -0.01 17.58 -3.29
C ASP A 189 1.00 16.43 -3.03
N TRP A 190 2.19 16.81 -2.59
CA TRP A 190 3.19 15.87 -2.08
C TRP A 190 2.70 15.17 -0.82
N THR A 191 3.02 13.89 -0.70
CA THR A 191 2.56 13.03 0.40
C THR A 191 3.58 11.95 0.72
N ASP A 192 3.43 11.34 1.88
CA ASP A 192 4.22 10.16 2.28
C ASP A 192 3.50 8.83 1.97
N ILE A 193 2.24 8.87 1.52
CA ILE A 193 1.44 7.67 1.25
C ILE A 193 0.31 7.94 0.26
N VAL A 194 0.11 7.00 -0.65
CA VAL A 194 -1.03 6.92 -1.57
C VAL A 194 -1.58 5.51 -1.60
N TYR A 195 -2.75 5.32 -2.19
CA TYR A 195 -3.29 3.99 -2.46
C TYR A 195 -2.94 3.57 -3.89
N LEU A 196 -2.42 2.35 -4.08
CA LEU A 196 -1.97 1.82 -5.37
C LEU A 196 -1.00 2.79 -6.06
N GLY A 197 -1.17 2.99 -7.37
CA GLY A 197 -0.49 4.04 -8.11
C GLY A 197 0.40 3.53 -9.23
N ALA A 198 1.12 4.48 -9.79
CA ALA A 198 2.06 4.26 -10.87
C ALA A 198 3.44 4.80 -10.51
N ALA A 199 4.47 4.05 -10.87
CA ALA A 199 5.85 4.45 -10.69
C ALA A 199 6.66 4.20 -11.97
N ARG A 200 7.72 4.94 -12.17
CA ARG A 200 8.67 4.69 -13.25
C ARG A 200 9.44 3.41 -12.98
N VAL A 201 9.53 2.52 -13.96
CA VAL A 201 10.24 1.24 -13.86
C VAL A 201 11.71 1.45 -13.53
N ASP A 202 12.38 2.43 -14.16
CA ASP A 202 13.77 2.76 -13.90
C ASP A 202 14.03 3.20 -12.43
N VAL A 203 13.08 3.92 -11.82
CA VAL A 203 13.16 4.32 -10.41
C VAL A 203 13.00 3.10 -9.49
N LEU A 204 12.01 2.26 -9.75
CA LEU A 204 11.80 1.03 -8.98
C LEU A 204 13.01 0.10 -9.07
N CYS A 205 13.60 -0.07 -10.26
CA CYS A 205 14.80 -0.88 -10.46
C CYS A 205 16.02 -0.32 -9.72
N ARG A 206 16.25 1.01 -9.77
CA ARG A 206 17.35 1.64 -9.01
C ARG A 206 17.21 1.46 -7.52
N LEU A 207 15.98 1.43 -7.00
CA LEU A 207 15.69 1.19 -5.58
C LEU A 207 15.73 -0.30 -5.20
N GLY A 208 15.91 -1.22 -6.16
CA GLY A 208 15.89 -2.66 -5.92
C GLY A 208 14.50 -3.27 -5.74
N GLY A 209 13.45 -2.56 -6.19
CA GLY A 209 12.07 -3.05 -6.12
C GLY A 209 11.48 -3.05 -4.70
N TYR A 210 10.56 -3.98 -4.45
CA TYR A 210 9.93 -4.22 -3.15
C TYR A 210 10.81 -5.10 -2.28
N ASP A 211 10.87 -4.83 -0.97
CA ASP A 211 11.59 -5.68 -0.02
C ASP A 211 10.76 -6.93 0.32
N GLU A 212 11.21 -8.10 -0.17
CA GLU A 212 10.54 -9.39 0.02
C GLU A 212 10.61 -9.92 1.46
N ALA A 213 11.38 -9.30 2.35
CA ALA A 213 11.32 -9.59 3.78
C ALA A 213 10.00 -9.12 4.42
N PHE A 214 9.26 -8.24 3.74
CA PHE A 214 7.96 -7.73 4.19
C PHE A 214 6.83 -8.57 3.63
N SER A 215 6.14 -9.31 4.51
CA SER A 215 4.89 -10.00 4.18
C SER A 215 3.66 -9.08 4.20
N THR A 216 3.79 -7.91 4.81
CA THR A 216 2.78 -6.84 4.87
C THR A 216 3.48 -5.50 5.05
N ASN A 217 2.83 -4.40 4.61
CA ASN A 217 3.39 -3.03 4.63
C ASN A 217 4.62 -2.87 3.72
N GLU A 218 4.77 -3.73 2.73
CA GLU A 218 5.79 -3.63 1.67
C GLU A 218 5.65 -2.33 0.88
N ASP A 219 4.41 -1.86 0.70
CA ASP A 219 4.08 -0.57 0.09
C ASP A 219 4.56 0.60 0.96
N GLY A 220 4.30 0.56 2.26
CA GLY A 220 4.75 1.61 3.19
C GLY A 220 6.28 1.68 3.31
N GLU A 221 6.97 0.54 3.17
CA GLU A 221 8.43 0.48 3.13
C GLU A 221 8.97 1.11 1.83
N LEU A 222 8.41 0.71 0.68
CA LEU A 222 8.80 1.25 -0.62
C LEU A 222 8.49 2.76 -0.71
N LEU A 223 7.30 3.19 -0.29
CA LEU A 223 6.92 4.60 -0.28
C LEU A 223 7.88 5.46 0.56
N TYR A 224 8.38 4.93 1.68
CA TYR A 224 9.40 5.61 2.46
C TYR A 224 10.71 5.79 1.69
N ARG A 225 11.16 4.80 0.89
CA ARG A 225 12.33 4.94 0.02
C ARG A 225 12.07 5.90 -1.13
N LEU A 226 10.92 5.77 -1.81
CA LEU A 226 10.51 6.63 -2.91
C LEU A 226 10.36 8.10 -2.49
N SER A 227 9.89 8.38 -1.28
CA SER A 227 9.78 9.75 -0.76
C SER A 227 11.14 10.48 -0.68
N ARG A 228 12.25 9.75 -0.75
CA ARG A 228 13.63 10.26 -0.73
C ARG A 228 14.29 10.31 -2.11
N GLU A 229 13.66 9.72 -3.13
CA GLU A 229 14.18 9.55 -4.48
C GLU A 229 13.36 10.30 -5.56
N GLY A 230 12.64 11.34 -5.20
CA GLY A 230 11.82 12.10 -6.12
C GLY A 230 10.39 12.31 -5.62
N GLY A 231 10.06 11.72 -4.46
CA GLY A 231 8.80 11.97 -3.77
C GLY A 231 7.63 11.15 -4.28
N VAL A 232 6.54 11.26 -3.53
CA VAL A 232 5.25 10.63 -3.83
C VAL A 232 4.21 11.72 -3.99
N TRP A 233 3.45 11.68 -5.08
CA TRP A 233 2.44 12.67 -5.40
C TRP A 233 1.03 12.09 -5.27
N PHE A 234 0.17 12.76 -4.54
CA PHE A 234 -1.26 12.47 -4.47
C PHE A 234 -2.02 13.30 -5.50
N ASP A 235 -2.85 12.65 -6.31
CA ASP A 235 -3.75 13.33 -7.24
C ASP A 235 -5.18 12.77 -7.07
N PRO A 236 -6.16 13.58 -6.65
CA PRO A 236 -7.53 13.12 -6.39
C PRO A 236 -8.27 12.68 -7.66
N THR A 237 -7.75 12.98 -8.85
CA THR A 237 -8.32 12.54 -10.12
C THR A 237 -7.98 11.09 -10.48
N ILE A 238 -6.99 10.50 -9.81
CA ILE A 238 -6.61 9.07 -9.96
C ILE A 238 -7.58 8.24 -9.10
N ARG A 239 -8.73 7.86 -9.66
CA ARG A 239 -9.84 7.27 -8.90
C ARG A 239 -9.86 5.75 -8.96
N SER A 240 -10.02 5.12 -7.80
CA SER A 240 -10.18 3.68 -7.68
C SER A 240 -11.15 3.34 -6.55
N THR A 241 -11.92 2.27 -6.72
CA THR A 241 -12.80 1.73 -5.70
C THR A 241 -12.22 0.45 -5.12
N TYR A 242 -12.45 0.23 -3.85
CA TYR A 242 -11.94 -0.91 -3.11
C TYR A 242 -13.09 -1.63 -2.40
N ARG A 243 -13.13 -2.95 -2.53
CA ARG A 243 -14.08 -3.78 -1.78
C ARG A 243 -13.58 -4.03 -0.35
N PRO A 244 -14.20 -3.46 0.69
CA PRO A 244 -13.81 -3.69 2.08
C PRO A 244 -13.95 -5.16 2.50
N ARG A 245 -13.35 -5.54 3.62
CA ARG A 245 -13.48 -6.90 4.16
C ARG A 245 -14.92 -7.16 4.60
N GLY A 246 -15.48 -8.31 4.20
CA GLY A 246 -16.86 -8.69 4.46
C GLY A 246 -17.13 -9.20 5.88
N SER A 247 -16.10 -9.30 6.76
CA SER A 247 -16.28 -9.65 8.17
C SER A 247 -15.33 -8.88 9.08
N PHE A 248 -15.77 -8.59 10.31
CA PHE A 248 -14.91 -7.95 11.31
C PHE A 248 -13.70 -8.81 11.67
N ALA A 249 -13.82 -10.13 11.67
CA ALA A 249 -12.70 -11.04 11.97
C ALA A 249 -11.56 -10.90 10.92
N THR A 250 -11.90 -10.91 9.62
CA THR A 250 -10.92 -10.72 8.55
C THR A 250 -10.34 -9.31 8.56
N PHE A 251 -11.14 -8.31 8.90
CA PHE A 251 -10.70 -6.93 9.06
C PHE A 251 -9.73 -6.75 10.24
N MET A 252 -10.05 -7.32 11.40
CA MET A 252 -9.15 -7.34 12.57
C MET A 252 -7.81 -8.02 12.25
N ARG A 253 -7.87 -9.20 11.59
CA ARG A 253 -6.65 -9.90 11.15
C ARG A 253 -5.80 -9.03 10.21
N GLN A 254 -6.41 -8.34 9.26
CA GLN A 254 -5.72 -7.45 8.34
C GLN A 254 -5.00 -6.31 9.10
N TYR A 255 -5.70 -5.65 10.02
CA TYR A 255 -5.11 -4.55 10.79
C TYR A 255 -4.04 -5.00 11.78
N PHE A 256 -4.20 -6.18 12.36
CA PHE A 256 -3.16 -6.81 13.18
C PHE A 256 -1.86 -7.03 12.36
N LEU A 257 -1.98 -7.57 11.14
CA LEU A 257 -0.83 -7.77 10.25
C LEU A 257 -0.23 -6.43 9.81
N TYR A 258 -1.04 -5.41 9.52
CA TYR A 258 -0.55 -4.06 9.23
C TYR A 258 0.25 -3.46 10.39
N GLY A 259 -0.19 -3.69 11.63
CA GLY A 259 0.56 -3.30 12.82
C GLY A 259 1.95 -3.97 12.86
N ILE A 260 2.01 -5.29 12.64
CA ILE A 260 3.28 -6.05 12.58
C ILE A 260 4.20 -5.48 11.49
N GLY A 261 3.69 -5.34 10.27
CA GLY A 261 4.46 -4.81 9.15
C GLY A 261 4.96 -3.38 9.41
N ARG A 262 4.12 -2.53 10.03
CA ARG A 262 4.55 -1.17 10.39
C ARG A 262 5.65 -1.16 11.44
N ALA A 263 5.60 -2.03 12.45
CA ALA A 263 6.67 -2.19 13.41
C ALA A 263 8.00 -2.58 12.74
N ALA A 264 7.96 -3.50 11.76
CA ALA A 264 9.12 -3.87 10.97
C ALA A 264 9.69 -2.68 10.17
N THR A 265 8.82 -1.89 9.50
CA THR A 265 9.26 -0.68 8.76
C THR A 265 9.91 0.35 9.70
N VAL A 266 9.31 0.61 10.87
CA VAL A 266 9.87 1.56 11.85
C VAL A 266 11.23 1.10 12.37
N ARG A 267 11.43 -0.19 12.55
CA ARG A 267 12.75 -0.73 12.97
C ARG A 267 13.80 -0.57 11.91
N LYS A 268 13.44 -0.86 10.65
CA LYS A 268 14.33 -0.67 9.50
C LYS A 268 14.64 0.83 9.28
N TYR A 269 13.62 1.68 9.46
CA TYR A 269 13.70 3.12 9.26
C TYR A 269 13.06 3.88 10.44
N PRO A 270 13.76 4.12 11.56
CA PRO A 270 13.19 4.81 12.73
C PRO A 270 12.59 6.19 12.39
N ALA A 271 13.20 6.93 11.46
CA ALA A 271 12.70 8.23 10.99
C ALA A 271 11.35 8.15 10.25
N SER A 272 10.88 6.94 9.89
CA SER A 272 9.56 6.74 9.30
C SER A 272 8.41 6.80 10.32
N LEU A 273 8.70 6.75 11.62
CA LEU A 273 7.68 6.78 12.67
C LEU A 273 7.03 8.18 12.74
N ARG A 274 5.71 8.20 12.69
CA ARG A 274 4.91 9.42 12.90
C ARG A 274 4.24 9.37 14.26
N PRO A 275 4.15 10.48 15.04
CA PRO A 275 3.57 10.49 16.39
C PRO A 275 2.16 9.90 16.47
N ARG A 276 1.32 10.15 15.44
CA ARG A 276 -0.03 9.59 15.34
C ARG A 276 -0.09 8.05 15.40
N GLN A 277 0.97 7.38 14.95
CA GLN A 277 1.05 5.93 14.90
C GLN A 277 1.29 5.30 16.28
N LEU A 278 1.68 6.11 17.27
CA LEU A 278 1.80 5.67 18.67
C LEU A 278 0.44 5.63 19.38
N ALA A 279 -0.61 6.27 18.85
CA ALA A 279 -1.90 6.36 19.52
C ALA A 279 -2.51 4.97 19.80
N ALA A 280 -2.52 4.07 18.81
CA ALA A 280 -3.10 2.74 18.97
C ALA A 280 -2.28 1.81 19.90
N PRO A 281 -0.94 1.68 19.80
CA PRO A 281 -0.16 0.93 20.81
C PRO A 281 -0.29 1.53 22.23
N LEU A 282 -0.30 2.86 22.38
CA LEU A 282 -0.50 3.51 23.68
C LEU A 282 -1.91 3.26 24.25
N LEU A 283 -2.94 3.23 23.39
CA LEU A 283 -4.28 2.82 23.79
C LEU A 283 -4.27 1.39 24.38
N VAL A 284 -3.64 0.43 23.70
CA VAL A 284 -3.54 -0.97 24.18
C VAL A 284 -2.80 -1.02 25.52
N LEU A 285 -1.66 -0.35 25.65
CA LEU A 285 -0.90 -0.31 26.91
C LEU A 285 -1.71 0.37 28.04
N GLY A 286 -2.43 1.43 27.71
CA GLY A 286 -3.32 2.12 28.67
C GLY A 286 -4.45 1.23 29.18
N LEU A 287 -5.04 0.41 28.31
CA LEU A 287 -6.09 -0.56 28.68
C LEU A 287 -5.55 -1.72 29.53
N LEU A 288 -4.27 -2.03 29.46
CA LEU A 288 -3.61 -3.01 30.31
C LEU A 288 -3.09 -2.41 31.64
N SER A 289 -3.14 -1.09 31.80
CA SER A 289 -2.64 -0.38 32.97
C SER A 289 -3.67 -0.31 34.11
N PRO A 290 -3.28 0.07 35.34
CA PRO A 290 -4.21 0.38 36.43
C PRO A 290 -5.27 1.44 36.04
N TRP A 291 -4.99 2.26 35.04
CA TRP A 291 -5.85 3.37 34.58
C TRP A 291 -6.87 2.94 33.51
N ARG A 292 -6.97 1.62 33.24
CA ARG A 292 -7.79 1.04 32.16
C ARG A 292 -9.20 1.60 32.04
N ARG A 293 -9.90 1.83 33.20
CA ARG A 293 -11.26 2.38 33.18
C ARG A 293 -11.29 3.81 32.64
N LYS A 294 -10.35 4.67 33.05
CA LYS A 294 -10.27 6.06 32.55
C LYS A 294 -9.92 6.09 31.07
N VAL A 295 -8.97 5.26 30.65
CA VAL A 295 -8.56 5.12 29.23
C VAL A 295 -9.74 4.62 28.39
N ALA A 296 -10.46 3.59 28.85
CA ALA A 296 -11.61 3.06 28.15
C ALA A 296 -12.73 4.11 27.98
N LEU A 297 -13.07 4.84 29.06
CA LEU A 297 -14.07 5.90 29.00
C LEU A 297 -13.67 7.03 28.06
N ALA A 298 -12.43 7.51 28.13
CA ALA A 298 -11.92 8.54 27.24
C ALA A 298 -11.95 8.07 25.78
N TYR A 299 -11.51 6.83 25.52
CA TYR A 299 -11.54 6.26 24.17
C TYR A 299 -12.98 6.09 23.63
N LEU A 300 -13.90 5.59 24.46
CA LEU A 300 -15.31 5.46 24.06
C LEU A 300 -15.93 6.83 23.75
N ALA A 301 -15.62 7.87 24.51
CA ALA A 301 -16.07 9.23 24.20
C ALA A 301 -15.56 9.72 22.82
N VAL A 302 -14.29 9.45 22.49
CA VAL A 302 -13.72 9.78 21.18
C VAL A 302 -14.41 9.00 20.06
N VAL A 303 -14.64 7.69 20.25
CA VAL A 303 -15.36 6.86 19.26
C VAL A 303 -16.79 7.36 19.09
N ALA A 304 -17.50 7.66 20.18
CA ALA A 304 -18.88 8.17 20.14
C ALA A 304 -18.98 9.50 19.38
N ALA A 305 -18.01 10.40 19.57
CA ALA A 305 -17.96 11.66 18.83
C ALA A 305 -17.77 11.43 17.32
N GLY A 306 -16.89 10.52 16.92
CA GLY A 306 -16.67 10.17 15.51
C GLY A 306 -17.86 9.46 14.89
N VAL A 307 -18.46 8.52 15.61
CA VAL A 307 -19.69 7.84 15.19
C VAL A 307 -20.86 8.81 15.04
N GLY A 308 -20.97 9.79 15.91
CA GLY A 308 -22.04 10.79 15.87
C GLY A 308 -22.04 11.65 14.61
N THR A 309 -20.88 11.86 13.98
CA THR A 309 -20.81 12.54 12.67
C THR A 309 -21.32 11.65 11.55
N GLU A 310 -20.90 10.39 11.52
CA GLU A 310 -21.28 9.43 10.48
C GLU A 310 -22.76 9.03 10.55
N LEU A 311 -23.33 8.90 11.77
CA LEU A 311 -24.76 8.61 11.97
C LEU A 311 -25.70 9.64 11.34
N ARG A 312 -25.23 10.85 11.07
CA ARG A 312 -26.01 11.89 10.39
C ARG A 312 -26.08 11.66 8.88
N GLU A 313 -25.06 11.01 8.31
CA GLU A 313 -24.92 10.76 6.88
C GLU A 313 -25.46 9.36 6.50
N ASP A 314 -25.00 8.31 7.18
CA ASP A 314 -25.48 6.92 7.05
C ASP A 314 -25.61 6.26 8.44
N ARG A 315 -26.85 6.07 8.89
CA ARG A 315 -27.12 5.47 10.21
C ARG A 315 -26.58 4.04 10.34
N ALA A 316 -26.66 3.25 9.27
CA ALA A 316 -26.23 1.86 9.31
C ALA A 316 -24.70 1.75 9.33
N ALA A 317 -24.02 2.55 8.52
CA ALA A 317 -22.56 2.65 8.51
C ALA A 317 -22.04 3.21 9.85
N GLY A 318 -22.64 4.28 10.37
CA GLY A 318 -22.27 4.87 11.65
C GLY A 318 -22.40 3.90 12.83
N ALA A 319 -23.52 3.15 12.92
CA ALA A 319 -23.69 2.12 13.95
C ALA A 319 -22.61 1.03 13.85
N GLY A 320 -22.29 0.58 12.64
CA GLY A 320 -21.23 -0.40 12.41
C GLY A 320 -19.82 0.15 12.67
N MET A 321 -19.60 1.45 12.44
CA MET A 321 -18.33 2.12 12.73
C MET A 321 -17.99 2.11 14.23
N ALA A 322 -18.99 2.08 15.12
CA ALA A 322 -18.79 1.92 16.56
C ALA A 322 -18.09 0.59 16.92
N ILE A 323 -18.19 -0.42 16.07
CA ILE A 323 -17.49 -1.71 16.20
C ILE A 323 -16.17 -1.68 15.39
N ALA A 324 -16.24 -1.15 14.16
CA ALA A 324 -15.10 -1.19 13.24
C ALA A 324 -13.91 -0.36 13.74
N LEU A 325 -14.12 0.82 14.34
CA LEU A 325 -13.02 1.66 14.88
C LEU A 325 -12.27 0.97 16.01
N PRO A 326 -12.93 0.45 17.08
CA PRO A 326 -12.22 -0.32 18.10
C PRO A 326 -11.51 -1.56 17.54
N ALA A 327 -12.17 -2.31 16.66
CA ALA A 327 -11.59 -3.47 16.00
C ALA A 327 -10.28 -3.10 15.26
N MET A 328 -10.29 -1.99 14.53
CA MET A 328 -9.14 -1.47 13.80
C MET A 328 -8.00 -1.03 14.74
N HIS A 329 -8.30 -0.13 15.69
CA HIS A 329 -7.28 0.46 16.56
C HIS A 329 -6.64 -0.57 17.47
N LEU A 330 -7.44 -1.45 18.10
CA LEU A 330 -6.91 -2.47 18.99
C LEU A 330 -6.10 -3.51 18.24
N SER A 331 -6.61 -4.00 17.10
CA SER A 331 -5.87 -4.99 16.30
C SER A 331 -4.56 -4.43 15.79
N TRP A 332 -4.56 -3.19 15.26
CA TRP A 332 -3.34 -2.55 14.80
C TRP A 332 -2.35 -2.28 15.93
N GLY A 333 -2.82 -1.78 17.08
CA GLY A 333 -2.00 -1.51 18.26
C GLY A 333 -1.35 -2.77 18.82
N VAL A 334 -2.12 -3.85 18.97
CA VAL A 334 -1.60 -5.16 19.40
C VAL A 334 -0.60 -5.69 18.37
N GLY A 335 -0.93 -5.62 17.07
CA GLY A 335 -0.04 -6.04 15.99
C GLY A 335 1.30 -5.30 16.02
N PHE A 336 1.27 -3.97 16.24
CA PHE A 336 2.49 -3.16 16.35
C PHE A 336 3.36 -3.59 17.53
N LEU A 337 2.78 -3.76 18.72
CA LEU A 337 3.49 -4.21 19.91
C LEU A 337 4.08 -5.61 19.74
N VAL A 338 3.30 -6.55 19.18
CA VAL A 338 3.76 -7.91 18.87
C VAL A 338 4.88 -7.89 17.83
N GLY A 339 4.73 -7.11 16.75
CA GLY A 339 5.76 -6.95 15.73
C GLY A 339 7.04 -6.35 16.31
N TRP A 340 6.91 -5.37 17.21
CA TRP A 340 8.05 -4.76 17.88
C TRP A 340 8.83 -5.76 18.75
N LEU A 341 8.14 -6.64 19.47
CA LEU A 341 8.75 -7.66 20.33
C LEU A 341 9.37 -8.83 19.55
N ARG A 342 8.68 -9.34 18.50
CA ARG A 342 9.12 -10.52 17.73
C ARG A 342 10.33 -10.28 16.85
N SER A 343 10.57 -9.06 16.44
CA SER A 343 11.57 -8.74 15.43
C SER A 343 13.02 -8.75 15.99
N ARG A 344 13.22 -8.96 17.30
CA ARG A 344 14.57 -9.17 17.87
C ARG A 344 15.23 -10.48 17.42
N SER A 345 14.48 -11.47 16.90
CA SER A 345 15.03 -12.80 16.58
C SER A 345 15.30 -13.06 15.08
N ARG A 346 14.90 -12.18 14.16
CA ARG A 346 15.06 -12.41 12.71
C ARG A 346 15.95 -11.41 11.96
N TYR A 347 16.27 -10.27 12.54
CA TYR A 347 17.10 -9.25 11.91
C TYR A 347 18.52 -9.17 12.47
N ASP A 348 18.78 -9.78 13.65
CA ASP A 348 20.11 -9.78 14.27
C ASP A 348 21.01 -10.95 13.80
N ASP A 349 20.48 -11.84 12.96
CA ASP A 349 21.21 -13.03 12.44
C ASP A 349 21.59 -12.93 10.94
N LYS A 350 21.70 -11.71 10.36
CA LYS A 350 22.24 -11.55 9.01
C LYS A 350 23.30 -10.45 8.94
#